data_454adcd560042223c89ff56fed5ba42a
#
_entry.id   454adcd560042223c89ff56fed5ba42a
#
_cell.length_a   1.000
_cell.length_b   1.000
_cell.length_c   1.000
_cell.angle_alpha   90.00
_cell.angle_beta   90.00
_cell.angle_gamma   90.00
#
_symmetry.space_group_name_H-M   'P 1'
#
loop_
_entity.id
_entity.type
_entity.pdbx_description
1 polymer ?
#
loop_
_entity_poly.entity_id
_entity_poly.type
_entity_poly.pdbx_seq_one_letter_code
_entity_poly.pdbx_strand_id
1 'polypeptide(L)'
;MPTELDELNRKIIQLEIEETALKKEEDRLSKERLEHLQQELAELRAEFAGKKAQWDNEKVGVERVQRLREEIEQSLQSLTA
;
A
#
# COMPACT_ATOMS: atom_id res chain seq x y z
N MET A 1 -8.62 1.49 -5.58
CA MET A 1 -7.64 0.79 -4.74
C MET A 1 -8.12 -0.61 -4.40
N PRO A 2 -7.22 -1.61 -4.39
CA PRO A 2 -7.62 -2.96 -3.97
C PRO A 2 -8.09 -2.99 -2.52
N THR A 3 -9.08 -3.84 -2.25
CA THR A 3 -9.67 -4.00 -0.91
C THR A 3 -8.61 -4.38 0.14
N GLU A 4 -7.62 -5.17 -0.25
CA GLU A 4 -6.52 -5.58 0.64
C GLU A 4 -5.72 -4.39 1.18
N LEU A 5 -5.44 -3.40 0.33
CA LEU A 5 -4.73 -2.19 0.74
C LEU A 5 -5.57 -1.36 1.70
N ASP A 6 -6.86 -1.26 1.46
CA ASP A 6 -7.77 -0.55 2.36
C ASP A 6 -7.85 -1.21 3.73
N GLU A 7 -7.94 -2.54 3.78
CA GLU A 7 -7.97 -3.29 5.03
C GLU A 7 -6.68 -3.12 5.83
N LEU A 8 -5.53 -3.21 5.17
CA LEU A 8 -4.23 -2.98 5.81
C LEU A 8 -4.11 -1.56 6.33
N ASN A 9 -4.53 -0.58 5.54
CA ASN A 9 -4.49 0.82 5.95
C ASN A 9 -5.34 1.07 7.18
N ARG A 10 -6.53 0.49 7.24
CA ARG A 10 -7.42 0.60 8.42
C ARG A 10 -6.79 0.00 9.66
N LYS A 11 -6.16 -1.18 9.54
CA LYS A 11 -5.46 -1.81 10.66
C LYS A 11 -4.31 -0.95 11.15
N ILE A 12 -3.53 -0.40 10.23
CA ILE A 12 -2.43 0.50 10.56
C ILE A 12 -2.94 1.72 11.34
N ILE A 13 -4.00 2.35 10.87
CA ILE A 13 -4.60 3.51 11.53
C ILE A 13 -5.10 3.16 12.94
N GLN A 14 -5.77 2.02 13.09
CA GLN A 14 -6.23 1.55 14.40
C GLN A 14 -5.08 1.36 15.38
N LEU A 15 -4.01 0.72 14.92
CA LEU A 15 -2.82 0.49 15.77
C LEU A 15 -2.09 1.79 16.08
N GLU A 16 -2.06 2.74 15.17
CA GLU A 16 -1.49 4.06 15.42
C GLU A 16 -2.26 4.82 16.50
N ILE A 17 -3.58 4.70 16.51
CA ILE A 17 -4.44 5.29 17.55
C ILE A 17 -4.14 4.64 18.90
N GLU A 18 -4.06 3.32 18.97
CA GLU A 18 -3.69 2.59 20.18
C GLU A 18 -2.28 2.98 20.65
N GLU A 19 -1.34 3.10 19.73
CA GLU A 19 0.03 3.52 20.03
C GLU A 19 0.05 4.87 20.72
N THR A 20 -0.68 5.84 20.18
CA THR A 20 -0.77 7.17 20.76
C THR A 20 -1.34 7.14 22.17
N ALA A 21 -2.37 6.32 22.40
CA ALA A 21 -2.97 6.16 23.72
C ALA A 21 -2.00 5.49 24.71
N LEU A 22 -1.31 4.43 24.29
CA LEU A 22 -0.37 3.70 25.13
C LEU A 22 0.88 4.51 25.49
N LYS A 23 1.32 5.42 24.63
CA LYS A 23 2.45 6.31 24.92
C LYS A 23 2.21 7.23 26.11
N LYS A 24 0.95 7.48 26.45
CA LYS A 24 0.57 8.30 27.60
C LYS A 24 0.57 7.54 28.91
N GLU A 25 0.59 6.21 28.85
CA GLU A 25 0.61 5.35 30.01
C GLU A 25 2.04 5.07 30.47
N GLU A 26 2.23 4.96 31.79
CA GLU A 26 3.57 4.74 32.38
C GLU A 26 3.74 3.35 33.02
N ASP A 27 2.67 2.57 33.10
CA ASP A 27 2.72 1.26 33.71
C ASP A 27 3.45 0.23 32.83
N ARG A 28 3.97 -0.79 33.48
CA ARG A 28 4.77 -1.82 32.82
C ARG A 28 4.01 -2.59 31.75
N LEU A 29 2.76 -2.95 32.02
CA LEU A 29 1.94 -3.70 31.09
C LEU A 29 1.65 -2.90 29.82
N SER A 30 1.39 -1.61 29.96
CA SER A 30 1.16 -0.72 28.81
C SER A 30 2.43 -0.56 27.97
N LYS A 31 3.60 -0.51 28.62
CA LYS A 31 4.88 -0.43 27.90
C LYS A 31 5.18 -1.71 27.12
N GLU A 32 4.90 -2.87 27.69
CA GLU A 32 5.05 -4.16 26.99
C GLU A 32 4.07 -4.25 25.81
N ARG A 33 2.84 -3.83 26.02
CA ARG A 33 1.82 -3.77 24.94
C ARG A 33 2.24 -2.83 23.82
N LEU A 34 2.78 -1.67 24.16
CA LEU A 34 3.27 -0.70 23.21
C LEU A 34 4.40 -1.26 22.34
N GLU A 35 5.36 -1.92 22.97
CA GLU A 35 6.48 -2.55 22.26
C GLU A 35 5.99 -3.59 21.27
N HIS A 36 5.08 -4.46 21.69
CA HIS A 36 4.48 -5.48 20.84
C HIS A 36 3.72 -4.86 19.67
N LEU A 37 2.95 -3.83 19.96
CA LEU A 37 2.15 -3.11 18.97
C LEU A 37 3.04 -2.40 17.94
N GLN A 38 4.16 -1.83 18.37
CA GLN A 38 5.11 -1.18 17.45
C GLN A 38 5.74 -2.19 16.49
N GLN A 39 6.04 -3.41 16.95
CA GLN A 39 6.52 -4.48 16.08
C GLN A 39 5.46 -4.86 15.04
N GLU A 40 4.23 -5.03 15.48
CA GLU A 40 3.09 -5.34 14.61
C GLU A 40 2.86 -4.23 13.57
N LEU A 41 2.94 -2.97 13.98
CA LEU A 41 2.86 -1.82 13.08
C LEU A 41 3.96 -1.85 12.02
N ALA A 42 5.20 -2.13 12.40
CA ALA A 42 6.30 -2.21 11.48
C ALA A 42 6.07 -3.30 10.41
N GLU A 43 5.58 -4.46 10.82
CA GLU A 43 5.25 -5.56 9.92
C GLU A 43 4.11 -5.18 8.96
N LEU A 44 3.05 -4.56 9.47
CA LEU A 44 1.92 -4.13 8.64
C LEU A 44 2.31 -3.03 7.65
N ARG A 45 3.14 -2.09 8.08
CA ARG A 45 3.65 -1.04 7.20
C ARG A 45 4.51 -1.61 6.07
N ALA A 46 5.35 -2.58 6.38
CA ALA A 46 6.18 -3.26 5.39
C ALA A 46 5.32 -4.04 4.39
N GLU A 47 4.31 -4.76 4.87
CA GLU A 47 3.36 -5.48 4.03
C GLU A 47 2.57 -4.53 3.12
N PHE A 48 2.09 -3.43 3.67
CA PHE A 48 1.38 -2.40 2.91
C PHE A 48 2.26 -1.82 1.81
N ALA A 49 3.49 -1.45 2.14
CA ALA A 49 4.43 -0.89 1.18
C ALA A 49 4.75 -1.87 0.04
N GLY A 50 4.93 -3.16 0.38
CA GLY A 50 5.18 -4.21 -0.61
C GLY A 50 4.01 -4.40 -1.56
N LYS A 51 2.80 -4.49 -1.04
CA LYS A 51 1.57 -4.65 -1.85
C LYS A 51 1.29 -3.42 -2.70
N LYS A 52 1.50 -2.24 -2.15
CA LYS A 52 1.33 -0.99 -2.90
C LYS A 52 2.32 -0.88 -4.04
N ALA A 53 3.57 -1.22 -3.83
CA ALA A 53 4.60 -1.22 -4.87
C ALA A 53 4.25 -2.21 -5.98
N GLN A 54 3.77 -3.40 -5.64
CA GLN A 54 3.32 -4.39 -6.60
C GLN A 54 2.15 -3.88 -7.43
N TRP A 55 1.16 -3.29 -6.79
CA TRP A 55 0.00 -2.71 -7.46
C TRP A 55 0.39 -1.58 -8.41
N ASP A 56 1.28 -0.67 -7.97
CA ASP A 56 1.79 0.42 -8.78
C ASP A 56 2.57 -0.11 -10.01
N ASN A 57 3.35 -1.16 -9.85
CA ASN A 57 4.08 -1.80 -10.95
C ASN A 57 3.13 -2.43 -11.97
N GLU A 58 2.09 -3.11 -11.52
CA GLU A 58 1.07 -3.70 -12.39
C GLU A 58 0.35 -2.61 -13.19
N LYS A 59 0.01 -1.52 -12.55
CA LYS A 59 -0.65 -0.38 -13.19
C LYS A 59 0.23 0.24 -14.28
N VAL A 60 1.51 0.44 -13.99
CA VAL A 60 2.48 0.96 -14.98
C VAL A 60 2.60 0.01 -16.17
N GLY A 61 2.66 -1.29 -15.93
CA GLY A 61 2.70 -2.31 -16.98
C GLY A 61 1.48 -2.23 -17.91
N VAL A 62 0.29 -2.11 -17.36
CA VAL A 62 -0.95 -1.97 -18.13
C VAL A 62 -0.94 -0.68 -18.96
N GLU A 63 -0.53 0.43 -18.37
CA GLU A 63 -0.43 1.72 -19.08
C GLU A 63 0.55 1.65 -20.25
N ARG A 64 1.68 0.97 -20.09
CA ARG A 64 2.66 0.76 -21.18
C ARG A 64 2.07 -0.05 -22.33
N VAL A 65 1.36 -1.12 -22.02
CA VAL A 65 0.72 -1.97 -23.04
C VAL A 65 -0.31 -1.17 -23.83
N GLN A 66 -1.14 -0.40 -23.13
CA GLN A 66 -2.15 0.47 -23.79
C GLN A 66 -1.50 1.50 -24.70
N ARG A 67 -0.42 2.12 -24.24
CA ARG A 67 0.30 3.12 -25.05
C ARG A 67 0.89 2.49 -26.33
N LEU A 68 1.48 1.32 -26.20
CA LEU A 68 2.03 0.59 -27.37
C LEU A 68 0.94 0.23 -28.36
N ARG A 69 -0.24 -0.19 -27.90
CA ARG A 69 -1.37 -0.49 -28.77
C ARG A 69 -1.85 0.75 -29.53
N GLU A 70 -1.94 1.88 -28.85
CA GLU A 70 -2.32 3.16 -29.45
C GLU A 70 -1.33 3.57 -30.54
N GLU A 71 -0.04 3.45 -30.29
CA GLU A 71 1.01 3.76 -31.27
C GLU A 71 0.92 2.86 -32.51
N ILE A 72 0.66 1.58 -32.32
CA ILE A 72 0.49 0.62 -33.41
C ILE A 72 -0.73 0.99 -34.26
N GLU A 73 -1.87 1.30 -33.61
CA GLU A 73 -3.09 1.70 -34.31
C GLU A 73 -2.90 2.97 -35.13
N GLN A 74 -2.23 3.96 -34.57
CA GLN A 74 -1.91 5.21 -35.29
C GLN A 74 -1.02 4.96 -36.48
N SER A 75 0.00 4.10 -36.34
CA SER A 75 0.88 3.73 -37.45
C SER A 75 0.13 3.02 -38.57
N LEU A 76 -0.78 2.11 -38.23
CA LEU A 76 -1.61 1.40 -39.20
C LEU A 76 -2.56 2.35 -39.94
N GLN A 77 -3.18 3.28 -39.22
CA GLN A 77 -4.04 4.30 -39.84
C GLN A 77 -3.29 5.20 -40.80
N SER A 78 -2.06 5.58 -40.47
CA SER A 78 -1.19 6.37 -41.34
C SER A 78 -0.83 5.65 -42.64
N LEU A 79 -0.69 4.33 -42.58
CA LEU A 79 -0.39 3.50 -43.76
C LEU A 79 -1.60 3.30 -44.66
N THR A 80 -2.80 3.33 -44.10
CA THR A 80 -4.04 3.10 -44.86
C THR A 80 -4.69 4.38 -45.33
N ALA A 81 -4.26 5.51 -44.85
CA ALA A 81 -4.76 6.81 -45.29
C ALA A 81 -4.02 7.25 -46.57
#